data_4ed6cf4b545a10b201cb197dfc845022
#
_entry.id   4ed6cf4b545a10b201cb197dfc845022
#
_cell.length_a   1.000
_cell.length_b   1.000
_cell.length_c   1.000
_cell.angle_alpha   90.00
_cell.angle_beta   90.00
_cell.angle_gamma   90.00
#
_symmetry.space_group_name_H-M   'P 1'
#
loop_
_entity.id
_entity.type
_entity.pdbx_description
1 polymer ?
#
loop_
_entity_poly.entity_id
_entity_poly.type
_entity_poly.pdbx_seq_one_letter_code
_entity_poly.pdbx_strand_id
1 'polypeptide(L)'
;AQLKNAKISKNRIENLLKENAATKQQLDDIDGKIDVLNNQIRSIEIQNAPVVNELKNIDVQIQQIDDQLEKSIIENPINGTVLAKYAEPNEITSFGKPLYKIADLTTMQLRVYISEKQLSSIKIGQEVTVKIDDENGLKNYSGTISWIASEAEFTPKIIQTKEERVNLVYAVKIDVKNDGSLKIGMPAEMWFIQ
;
A
#
# COMPACT_ATOMS: atom_id res chain seq x y z
N ALA A 1 15.31 49.74 -8.33
CA ALA A 1 15.95 50.89 -9.03
C ALA A 1 16.12 52.07 -8.07
N GLN A 2 15.08 52.60 -7.42
CA GLN A 2 15.12 53.80 -6.57
C GLN A 2 16.12 53.67 -5.41
N LEU A 3 16.12 52.53 -4.65
CA LEU A 3 17.07 52.30 -3.56
C LEU A 3 18.53 52.31 -4.03
N LYS A 4 18.83 51.74 -5.22
CA LYS A 4 20.17 51.78 -5.82
C LYS A 4 20.60 53.21 -6.09
N ASN A 5 19.71 54.03 -6.68
CA ASN A 5 20.00 55.42 -6.95
C ASN A 5 20.20 56.24 -5.68
N ALA A 6 19.40 56.03 -4.64
CA ALA A 6 19.54 56.67 -3.34
C ALA A 6 20.90 56.35 -2.69
N LYS A 7 21.34 55.08 -2.74
CA LYS A 7 22.65 54.65 -2.22
C LYS A 7 23.84 55.31 -2.99
N ILE A 8 23.71 55.44 -4.34
CA ILE A 8 24.71 56.15 -5.13
C ILE A 8 24.77 57.63 -4.76
N SER A 9 23.59 58.26 -4.56
CA SER A 9 23.52 59.66 -4.11
C SER A 9 24.10 59.83 -2.70
N LYS A 10 23.84 58.90 -1.77
CA LYS A 10 24.44 58.91 -0.44
C LYS A 10 25.99 58.92 -0.53
N ASN A 11 26.58 57.97 -1.28
CA ASN A 11 28.04 57.89 -1.45
C ASN A 11 28.64 59.21 -2.04
N ARG A 12 27.90 59.86 -2.95
CA ARG A 12 28.33 61.16 -3.51
C ARG A 12 28.30 62.26 -2.44
N ILE A 13 27.22 62.33 -1.62
CA ILE A 13 27.07 63.31 -0.54
C ILE A 13 28.14 63.09 0.52
N GLU A 14 28.44 61.84 0.91
CA GLU A 14 29.47 61.47 1.87
C GLU A 14 30.88 61.95 1.41
N ASN A 15 31.16 61.80 0.12
CA ASN A 15 32.45 62.30 -0.43
C ASN A 15 32.52 63.83 -0.44
N LEU A 16 31.44 64.51 -0.83
CA LEU A 16 31.35 65.95 -0.80
C LEU A 16 31.42 66.51 0.62
N LEU A 17 30.90 65.79 1.60
CA LEU A 17 30.98 66.19 3.02
C LEU A 17 32.44 66.16 3.54
N LYS A 18 33.22 65.17 3.10
CA LYS A 18 34.67 65.09 3.43
C LYS A 18 35.44 66.29 2.87
N GLU A 19 35.00 66.82 1.75
CA GLU A 19 35.57 68.01 1.09
C GLU A 19 34.93 69.34 1.56
N ASN A 20 34.09 69.30 2.63
CA ASN A 20 33.28 70.45 3.11
C ASN A 20 32.38 71.09 2.04
N ALA A 21 32.00 70.34 1.01
CA ALA A 21 31.16 70.80 -0.11
C ALA A 21 29.70 70.37 0.01
N ALA A 22 29.32 69.67 1.09
CA ALA A 22 27.95 69.26 1.42
C ALA A 22 27.65 69.51 2.91
N THR A 23 26.37 69.49 3.26
CA THR A 23 25.89 69.69 4.63
C THR A 23 25.52 68.36 5.28
N LYS A 24 25.62 68.26 6.63
CA LYS A 24 25.18 67.09 7.38
C LYS A 24 23.67 66.83 7.15
N GLN A 25 22.88 67.89 7.03
CA GLN A 25 21.45 67.81 6.76
C GLN A 25 21.16 67.06 5.47
N GLN A 26 21.94 67.31 4.39
CA GLN A 26 21.80 66.58 3.09
C GLN A 26 22.10 65.08 3.25
N LEU A 27 23.00 64.70 4.13
CA LEU A 27 23.26 63.26 4.43
C LEU A 27 22.08 62.64 5.19
N ASP A 28 21.58 63.34 6.23
CA ASP A 28 20.45 62.87 7.05
C ASP A 28 19.17 62.74 6.16
N ASP A 29 18.93 63.62 5.22
CA ASP A 29 17.82 63.60 4.28
C ASP A 29 17.89 62.38 3.34
N ILE A 30 19.04 62.04 2.80
CA ILE A 30 19.21 60.89 1.91
C ILE A 30 19.13 59.56 2.73
N ASP A 31 19.63 59.53 3.96
CA ASP A 31 19.51 58.39 4.83
C ASP A 31 18.03 58.11 5.20
N GLY A 32 17.29 59.16 5.57
CA GLY A 32 15.83 59.04 5.79
C GLY A 32 15.10 58.50 4.55
N LYS A 33 15.50 58.93 3.33
CA LYS A 33 14.92 58.42 2.10
C LYS A 33 15.26 56.94 1.86
N ILE A 34 16.47 56.51 2.17
CA ILE A 34 16.90 55.09 2.10
C ILE A 34 16.09 54.25 3.06
N ASP A 35 15.90 54.73 4.30
CA ASP A 35 15.11 54.02 5.33
C ASP A 35 13.65 53.85 4.93
N VAL A 36 13.01 54.87 4.37
CA VAL A 36 11.65 54.79 3.82
C VAL A 36 11.57 53.70 2.73
N LEU A 37 12.53 53.71 1.78
CA LEU A 37 12.58 52.73 0.71
C LEU A 37 12.79 51.28 1.23
N ASN A 38 13.66 51.11 2.22
CA ASN A 38 13.88 49.80 2.86
C ASN A 38 12.60 49.32 3.59
N ASN A 39 11.92 50.18 4.31
CA ASN A 39 10.66 49.86 5.00
C ASN A 39 9.55 49.49 3.99
N GLN A 40 9.47 50.17 2.85
CA GLN A 40 8.55 49.84 1.77
C GLN A 40 8.83 48.41 1.20
N ILE A 41 10.11 48.12 0.94
CA ILE A 41 10.52 46.80 0.44
C ILE A 41 10.12 45.72 1.46
N ARG A 42 10.47 45.93 2.76
CA ARG A 42 10.13 45.00 3.82
C ARG A 42 8.62 44.77 3.98
N SER A 43 7.81 45.82 3.83
CA SER A 43 6.36 45.73 3.85
C SER A 43 5.83 44.83 2.71
N ILE A 44 6.36 45.00 1.49
CA ILE A 44 6.00 44.18 0.33
C ILE A 44 6.42 42.71 0.55
N GLU A 45 7.62 42.48 1.08
CA GLU A 45 8.12 41.12 1.39
C GLU A 45 7.22 40.41 2.40
N ILE A 46 6.80 41.12 3.44
CA ILE A 46 5.87 40.61 4.44
C ILE A 46 4.49 40.27 3.80
N GLN A 47 4.01 41.12 2.89
CA GLN A 47 2.74 40.89 2.19
C GLN A 47 2.81 39.72 1.20
N ASN A 48 3.99 39.44 0.66
CA ASN A 48 4.18 38.29 -0.24
C ASN A 48 4.23 36.94 0.49
N ALA A 49 4.65 36.90 1.77
CA ALA A 49 4.77 35.67 2.51
C ALA A 49 3.43 34.86 2.61
N PRO A 50 2.28 35.48 2.89
CA PRO A 50 0.99 34.78 2.85
C PRO A 50 0.64 34.22 1.47
N VAL A 51 0.94 34.96 0.40
CA VAL A 51 0.67 34.52 -0.99
C VAL A 51 1.48 33.27 -1.32
N VAL A 52 2.76 33.22 -0.93
CA VAL A 52 3.60 32.03 -1.10
C VAL A 52 3.07 30.84 -0.32
N ASN A 53 2.56 31.07 0.89
CA ASN A 53 1.94 30.00 1.69
C ASN A 53 0.63 29.52 1.07
N GLU A 54 -0.18 30.42 0.51
CA GLU A 54 -1.42 30.06 -0.20
C GLU A 54 -1.11 29.20 -1.44
N LEU A 55 -0.07 29.50 -2.21
CA LEU A 55 0.36 28.67 -3.31
C LEU A 55 0.74 27.27 -2.87
N LYS A 56 1.45 27.11 -1.74
CA LYS A 56 1.76 25.79 -1.17
C LYS A 56 0.52 25.01 -0.76
N ASN A 57 -0.48 25.69 -0.19
CA ASN A 57 -1.74 25.06 0.17
C ASN A 57 -2.49 24.54 -1.07
N ILE A 58 -2.49 25.33 -2.15
CA ILE A 58 -3.08 24.92 -3.43
C ILE A 58 -2.34 23.71 -4.01
N ASP A 59 -1.01 23.68 -3.97
CA ASP A 59 -0.21 22.54 -4.42
C ASP A 59 -0.56 21.26 -3.66
N VAL A 60 -0.75 21.36 -2.34
CA VAL A 60 -1.20 20.22 -1.50
C VAL A 60 -2.59 19.75 -1.90
N GLN A 61 -3.52 20.69 -2.19
CA GLN A 61 -4.87 20.32 -2.64
C GLN A 61 -4.85 19.62 -4.02
N ILE A 62 -4.01 20.08 -4.93
CA ILE A 62 -3.79 19.43 -6.24
C ILE A 62 -3.30 18.01 -6.03
N GLN A 63 -2.26 17.80 -5.20
CA GLN A 63 -1.74 16.46 -4.89
C GLN A 63 -2.80 15.53 -4.30
N GLN A 64 -3.68 16.04 -3.43
CA GLN A 64 -4.79 15.25 -2.88
C GLN A 64 -5.81 14.84 -3.95
N ILE A 65 -6.11 15.72 -4.90
CA ILE A 65 -7.01 15.41 -6.00
C ILE A 65 -6.38 14.40 -6.96
N ASP A 66 -5.10 14.54 -7.26
CA ASP A 66 -4.35 13.60 -8.10
C ASP A 66 -4.31 12.21 -7.48
N ASP A 67 -4.08 12.09 -6.16
CA ASP A 67 -4.12 10.83 -5.41
C ASP A 67 -5.52 10.19 -5.45
N GLN A 68 -6.60 11.00 -5.35
CA GLN A 68 -7.97 10.50 -5.51
C GLN A 68 -8.26 10.01 -6.93
N LEU A 69 -7.74 10.70 -7.93
CA LEU A 69 -7.86 10.31 -9.34
C LEU A 69 -7.13 9.00 -9.62
N GLU A 70 -5.90 8.85 -9.15
CA GLU A 70 -5.14 7.61 -9.27
C GLU A 70 -5.88 6.44 -8.61
N LYS A 71 -6.41 6.64 -7.40
CA LYS A 71 -7.19 5.62 -6.68
C LYS A 71 -8.57 5.34 -7.30
N SER A 72 -9.04 6.16 -8.22
CA SER A 72 -10.28 5.89 -8.96
C SER A 72 -10.11 4.83 -10.06
N ILE A 73 -8.87 4.57 -10.48
CA ILE A 73 -8.52 3.51 -11.42
C ILE A 73 -8.15 2.27 -10.62
N ILE A 74 -9.01 1.25 -10.66
CA ILE A 74 -8.80 0.03 -9.90
C ILE A 74 -8.13 -1.01 -10.79
N GLU A 75 -6.89 -1.33 -10.49
CA GLU A 75 -6.12 -2.38 -11.15
C GLU A 75 -6.11 -3.67 -10.33
N ASN A 76 -6.07 -4.80 -11.02
CA ASN A 76 -5.93 -6.09 -10.37
C ASN A 76 -4.55 -6.22 -9.71
N PRO A 77 -4.47 -6.49 -8.40
CA PRO A 77 -3.18 -6.62 -7.71
C PRO A 77 -2.44 -7.92 -8.07
N ILE A 78 -3.14 -8.91 -8.63
CA ILE A 78 -2.59 -10.21 -9.03
C ILE A 78 -3.19 -10.67 -10.35
N ASN A 79 -2.46 -11.50 -11.09
CA ASN A 79 -3.02 -12.27 -12.20
C ASN A 79 -3.80 -13.46 -11.61
N GLY A 80 -5.05 -13.65 -12.04
CA GLY A 80 -5.86 -14.71 -11.48
C GLY A 80 -7.24 -14.82 -12.13
N THR A 81 -8.04 -15.72 -11.58
CA THR A 81 -9.44 -15.96 -12.01
C THR A 81 -10.39 -15.22 -11.09
N VAL A 82 -11.35 -14.51 -11.66
CA VAL A 82 -12.43 -13.88 -10.91
C VAL A 82 -13.38 -14.97 -10.40
N LEU A 83 -13.46 -15.13 -9.09
CA LEU A 83 -14.31 -16.13 -8.43
C LEU A 83 -15.73 -15.62 -8.18
N ALA A 84 -15.86 -14.35 -7.87
CA ALA A 84 -17.15 -13.70 -7.65
C ALA A 84 -17.06 -12.23 -8.05
N LYS A 85 -18.13 -11.70 -8.60
CA LYS A 85 -18.32 -10.30 -8.94
C LYS A 85 -19.41 -9.73 -8.02
N TYR A 86 -19.15 -8.60 -7.38
CA TYR A 86 -20.04 -7.99 -6.39
C TYR A 86 -20.63 -6.66 -6.86
N ALA A 87 -20.10 -6.09 -7.94
CA ALA A 87 -20.57 -4.85 -8.53
C ALA A 87 -20.62 -4.96 -10.06
N GLU A 88 -21.65 -4.40 -10.65
CA GLU A 88 -21.82 -4.32 -12.10
C GLU A 88 -21.39 -2.93 -12.62
N PRO A 89 -21.06 -2.80 -13.91
CA PRO A 89 -20.80 -1.50 -14.51
C PRO A 89 -21.98 -0.55 -14.30
N ASN A 90 -21.70 0.70 -13.97
CA ASN A 90 -22.67 1.76 -13.66
C ASN A 90 -23.40 1.62 -12.31
N GLU A 91 -23.03 0.68 -11.46
CA GLU A 91 -23.53 0.64 -10.10
C GLU A 91 -22.77 1.62 -9.19
N ILE A 92 -23.48 2.24 -8.27
CA ILE A 92 -22.88 3.09 -7.24
C ILE A 92 -22.28 2.18 -6.17
N THR A 93 -20.97 2.29 -6.00
CA THR A 93 -20.25 1.59 -4.93
C THR A 93 -19.74 2.60 -3.91
N SER A 94 -19.44 2.15 -2.71
CA SER A 94 -18.90 2.97 -1.64
C SER A 94 -17.53 2.48 -1.22
N PHE A 95 -16.77 3.37 -0.61
CA PHE A 95 -15.46 3.06 -0.08
C PHE A 95 -15.48 1.82 0.84
N GLY A 96 -14.54 0.90 0.61
CA GLY A 96 -14.41 -0.34 1.38
C GLY A 96 -15.30 -1.49 0.93
N LYS A 97 -16.20 -1.32 -0.05
CA LYS A 97 -16.94 -2.44 -0.63
C LYS A 97 -16.09 -3.20 -1.65
N PRO A 98 -16.05 -4.55 -1.57
CA PRO A 98 -15.35 -5.35 -2.56
C PRO A 98 -16.10 -5.28 -3.90
N LEU A 99 -15.38 -5.13 -5.00
CA LEU A 99 -15.93 -5.14 -6.36
C LEU A 99 -15.98 -6.56 -6.93
N TYR A 100 -14.96 -7.35 -6.66
CA TYR A 100 -14.87 -8.75 -7.07
C TYR A 100 -13.89 -9.50 -6.16
N LYS A 101 -13.95 -10.83 -6.23
CA LYS A 101 -13.01 -11.74 -5.58
C LYS A 101 -12.17 -12.43 -6.65
N ILE A 102 -10.85 -12.28 -6.57
CA ILE A 102 -9.89 -12.89 -7.49
C ILE A 102 -8.97 -13.84 -6.74
N ALA A 103 -8.57 -14.93 -7.36
CA ALA A 103 -7.58 -15.85 -6.82
C ALA A 103 -6.69 -16.40 -7.93
N ASP A 104 -5.42 -16.62 -7.58
CA ASP A 104 -4.51 -17.43 -8.40
C ASP A 104 -4.86 -18.90 -8.18
N LEU A 105 -5.27 -19.58 -9.24
CA LEU A 105 -5.64 -20.99 -9.21
C LEU A 105 -4.55 -21.89 -9.82
N THR A 106 -3.35 -21.39 -10.09
CA THR A 106 -2.25 -22.19 -10.64
C THR A 106 -1.72 -23.22 -9.64
N THR A 107 -1.84 -22.91 -8.36
CA THR A 107 -1.54 -23.82 -7.26
C THR A 107 -2.74 -23.90 -6.33
N MET A 108 -3.24 -25.12 -6.13
CA MET A 108 -4.34 -25.39 -5.21
C MET A 108 -3.79 -25.91 -3.90
N GLN A 109 -4.42 -25.53 -2.79
CA GLN A 109 -4.04 -25.99 -1.47
C GLN A 109 -5.06 -26.98 -0.94
N LEU A 110 -4.61 -28.24 -0.75
CA LEU A 110 -5.41 -29.27 -0.07
C LEU A 110 -5.15 -29.18 1.43
N ARG A 111 -6.21 -29.09 2.24
CA ARG A 111 -6.14 -29.21 3.70
C ARG A 111 -6.61 -30.59 4.12
N VAL A 112 -5.74 -31.35 4.74
CA VAL A 112 -6.04 -32.67 5.31
C VAL A 112 -5.81 -32.66 6.81
N TYR A 113 -6.38 -33.67 7.50
CA TYR A 113 -6.23 -33.85 8.92
C TYR A 113 -5.61 -35.21 9.20
N ILE A 114 -4.54 -35.23 9.97
CA ILE A 114 -3.81 -36.44 10.32
C ILE A 114 -3.79 -36.67 11.82
N SER A 115 -3.66 -37.92 12.23
CA SER A 115 -3.50 -38.30 13.63
C SER A 115 -2.09 -38.02 14.14
N GLU A 116 -1.93 -37.94 15.47
CA GLU A 116 -0.63 -37.83 16.14
C GLU A 116 0.38 -38.92 15.67
N LYS A 117 -0.12 -40.16 15.49
CA LYS A 117 0.74 -41.25 15.01
C LYS A 117 1.31 -41.04 13.65
N GLN A 118 0.55 -40.41 12.75
CA GLN A 118 0.99 -40.08 11.39
C GLN A 118 1.90 -38.85 11.33
N LEU A 119 1.79 -37.95 12.33
CA LEU A 119 2.59 -36.72 12.38
C LEU A 119 4.09 -36.99 12.38
N SER A 120 4.53 -38.07 13.06
CA SER A 120 5.95 -38.45 13.11
C SER A 120 6.54 -38.90 11.76
N SER A 121 5.68 -39.27 10.81
CA SER A 121 6.09 -39.80 9.48
C SER A 121 6.10 -38.73 8.38
N ILE A 122 5.74 -37.48 8.69
CA ILE A 122 5.67 -36.40 7.70
C ILE A 122 6.64 -35.25 8.02
N LYS A 123 7.06 -34.55 6.97
CA LYS A 123 7.92 -33.36 7.08
C LYS A 123 7.47 -32.31 6.07
N ILE A 124 7.68 -31.04 6.42
CA ILE A 124 7.50 -29.92 5.47
C ILE A 124 8.48 -30.11 4.31
N GLY A 125 7.99 -29.90 3.09
CA GLY A 125 8.76 -30.14 1.86
C GLY A 125 8.68 -31.58 1.33
N GLN A 126 8.04 -32.50 2.04
CA GLN A 126 7.86 -33.88 1.59
C GLN A 126 6.86 -33.95 0.44
N GLU A 127 7.20 -34.75 -0.59
CA GLU A 127 6.29 -35.07 -1.67
C GLU A 127 5.29 -36.14 -1.26
N VAL A 128 4.04 -35.95 -1.67
CA VAL A 128 2.92 -36.86 -1.43
C VAL A 128 2.08 -36.99 -2.69
N THR A 129 1.33 -38.10 -2.79
CA THR A 129 0.35 -38.27 -3.85
C THR A 129 -1.01 -37.77 -3.37
N VAL A 130 -1.63 -36.88 -4.13
CA VAL A 130 -2.98 -36.42 -3.91
C VAL A 130 -3.88 -37.11 -4.92
N LYS A 131 -4.92 -37.79 -4.43
CA LYS A 131 -5.90 -38.49 -5.25
C LYS A 131 -7.23 -37.77 -5.21
N ILE A 132 -7.80 -37.62 -6.40
CA ILE A 132 -9.09 -36.90 -6.61
C ILE A 132 -9.96 -37.77 -7.46
N ASP A 133 -11.24 -37.85 -7.13
CA ASP A 133 -12.23 -38.58 -7.92
C ASP A 133 -12.44 -37.87 -9.26
N ASP A 134 -12.33 -38.65 -10.34
CA ASP A 134 -12.59 -38.25 -11.73
C ASP A 134 -13.59 -39.23 -12.37
N GLU A 135 -14.17 -38.88 -13.50
CA GLU A 135 -15.17 -39.72 -14.21
C GLU A 135 -14.63 -41.14 -14.53
N ASN A 136 -13.32 -41.26 -14.73
CA ASN A 136 -12.65 -42.51 -15.07
C ASN A 136 -11.97 -43.20 -13.86
N GLY A 137 -12.22 -42.75 -12.64
CA GLY A 137 -11.62 -43.27 -11.41
C GLY A 137 -10.74 -42.22 -10.72
N LEU A 138 -9.77 -42.69 -9.91
CA LEU A 138 -8.89 -41.80 -9.14
C LEU A 138 -7.78 -41.21 -10.02
N LYS A 139 -7.73 -39.90 -10.16
CA LYS A 139 -6.63 -39.18 -10.77
C LYS A 139 -5.59 -38.78 -9.72
N ASN A 140 -4.32 -39.05 -10.02
CA ASN A 140 -3.21 -38.78 -9.13
C ASN A 140 -2.53 -37.45 -9.50
N TYR A 141 -2.25 -36.64 -8.48
CA TYR A 141 -1.45 -35.43 -8.59
C TYR A 141 -0.26 -35.50 -7.63
N SER A 142 0.87 -34.92 -7.99
CA SER A 142 1.98 -34.70 -7.06
C SER A 142 1.67 -33.48 -6.21
N GLY A 143 1.79 -33.60 -4.90
CA GLY A 143 1.66 -32.52 -3.95
C GLY A 143 2.87 -32.40 -3.05
N THR A 144 3.12 -31.22 -2.51
CA THR A 144 4.19 -30.97 -1.54
C THR A 144 3.61 -30.45 -0.25
N ILE A 145 4.00 -31.02 0.88
CA ILE A 145 3.59 -30.54 2.19
C ILE A 145 4.21 -29.16 2.44
N SER A 146 3.35 -28.13 2.48
CA SER A 146 3.78 -26.75 2.67
C SER A 146 3.66 -26.26 4.11
N TRP A 147 2.79 -26.87 4.89
CA TRP A 147 2.57 -26.46 6.27
C TRP A 147 1.98 -27.59 7.10
N ILE A 148 2.37 -27.64 8.40
CA ILE A 148 1.85 -28.56 9.40
C ILE A 148 1.46 -27.73 10.62
N ALA A 149 0.25 -27.93 11.16
CA ALA A 149 -0.21 -27.24 12.35
C ALA A 149 0.69 -27.53 13.56
N SER A 150 1.05 -26.48 14.33
CA SER A 150 1.78 -26.61 15.59
C SER A 150 0.89 -27.05 16.76
N GLU A 151 -0.41 -26.90 16.60
CA GLU A 151 -1.41 -27.23 17.62
C GLU A 151 -2.44 -28.21 17.06
N ALA A 152 -2.92 -29.11 17.94
CA ALA A 152 -3.96 -30.03 17.57
C ALA A 152 -5.32 -29.32 17.50
N GLU A 153 -6.12 -29.69 16.49
CA GLU A 153 -7.49 -29.24 16.31
C GLU A 153 -8.46 -30.40 16.64
N PHE A 154 -9.67 -30.06 17.02
CA PHE A 154 -10.74 -31.05 17.10
C PHE A 154 -11.21 -31.45 15.71
N THR A 155 -11.49 -32.75 15.49
CA THR A 155 -12.06 -33.17 14.20
C THR A 155 -13.34 -32.38 13.90
N PRO A 156 -13.53 -31.83 12.68
CA PRO A 156 -14.72 -31.05 12.32
C PRO A 156 -16.00 -31.91 12.19
N LYS A 157 -16.00 -33.18 12.61
CA LYS A 157 -17.19 -34.05 12.60
C LYS A 157 -18.15 -33.71 13.75
N ILE A 158 -19.42 -33.53 13.42
CA ILE A 158 -20.49 -33.43 14.39
C ILE A 158 -20.65 -34.81 15.06
N ILE A 159 -20.33 -34.89 16.36
CA ILE A 159 -20.41 -36.12 17.17
C ILE A 159 -21.88 -36.44 17.43
N GLN A 160 -22.37 -37.60 16.99
CA GLN A 160 -23.72 -38.05 17.20
C GLN A 160 -23.90 -39.08 18.33
N THR A 161 -22.81 -39.60 18.93
CA THR A 161 -22.86 -40.60 19.99
C THR A 161 -21.89 -40.33 21.13
N LYS A 162 -22.26 -40.77 22.37
CA LYS A 162 -21.47 -40.56 23.60
C LYS A 162 -20.14 -41.35 23.66
N GLU A 163 -19.86 -42.22 22.72
CA GLU A 163 -18.71 -43.13 22.74
C GLU A 163 -17.57 -42.76 21.78
N GLU A 164 -17.79 -41.79 20.89
CA GLU A 164 -16.68 -41.30 20.02
C GLU A 164 -15.78 -40.35 20.81
N ARG A 165 -14.61 -40.85 21.23
CA ARG A 165 -13.54 -40.05 21.80
C ARG A 165 -13.17 -38.95 20.82
N VAL A 166 -13.12 -37.72 21.32
CA VAL A 166 -12.64 -36.57 20.57
C VAL A 166 -11.21 -36.88 20.16
N ASN A 167 -11.01 -37.24 18.90
CA ASN A 167 -9.67 -37.47 18.37
C ASN A 167 -9.07 -36.12 17.98
N LEU A 168 -7.98 -35.77 18.64
CA LEU A 168 -7.16 -34.65 18.27
C LEU A 168 -6.44 -34.95 16.93
N VAL A 169 -6.48 -34.01 16.01
CA VAL A 169 -5.87 -34.12 14.69
C VAL A 169 -5.03 -32.89 14.40
N TYR A 170 -4.05 -33.05 13.55
CA TYR A 170 -3.22 -31.96 13.08
C TYR A 170 -3.58 -31.62 11.64
N ALA A 171 -3.84 -30.34 11.38
CA ALA A 171 -4.07 -29.87 10.01
C ALA A 171 -2.77 -29.80 9.24
N VAL A 172 -2.79 -30.28 8.01
CA VAL A 172 -1.66 -30.27 7.06
C VAL A 172 -2.11 -29.63 5.77
N LYS A 173 -1.32 -28.74 5.24
CA LYS A 173 -1.56 -28.11 3.94
C LYS A 173 -0.58 -28.65 2.92
N ILE A 174 -1.12 -29.00 1.76
CA ILE A 174 -0.40 -29.61 0.65
C ILE A 174 -0.65 -28.74 -0.57
N ASP A 175 0.40 -28.24 -1.16
CA ASP A 175 0.32 -27.45 -2.38
C ASP A 175 0.39 -28.40 -3.59
N VAL A 176 -0.61 -28.28 -4.47
CA VAL A 176 -0.80 -29.12 -5.65
C VAL A 176 -0.86 -28.23 -6.89
N LYS A 177 -0.04 -28.51 -7.87
CA LYS A 177 -0.05 -27.78 -9.13
C LYS A 177 -1.34 -28.09 -9.90
N ASN A 178 -2.09 -27.06 -10.28
CA ASN A 178 -3.34 -27.19 -10.98
C ASN A 178 -3.13 -27.22 -12.50
N ASP A 179 -3.65 -28.23 -13.16
CA ASP A 179 -3.70 -28.35 -14.61
C ASP A 179 -4.96 -27.71 -15.24
N GLY A 180 -5.77 -27.00 -14.42
CA GLY A 180 -7.05 -26.39 -14.81
C GLY A 180 -8.28 -27.22 -14.45
N SER A 181 -8.09 -28.50 -14.08
CA SER A 181 -9.20 -29.40 -13.72
C SER A 181 -9.58 -29.29 -12.23
N LEU A 182 -8.64 -28.89 -11.36
CA LEU A 182 -8.90 -28.74 -9.94
C LEU A 182 -9.76 -27.51 -9.64
N LYS A 183 -10.80 -27.69 -8.83
CA LYS A 183 -11.73 -26.64 -8.42
C LYS A 183 -11.75 -26.50 -6.89
N ILE A 184 -12.07 -25.30 -6.44
CA ILE A 184 -12.24 -25.03 -5.00
C ILE A 184 -13.41 -25.85 -4.47
N GLY A 185 -13.19 -26.54 -3.35
CA GLY A 185 -14.19 -27.40 -2.70
C GLY A 185 -14.26 -28.83 -3.21
N MET A 186 -13.40 -29.23 -4.15
CA MET A 186 -13.29 -30.65 -4.54
C MET A 186 -12.74 -31.48 -3.38
N PRO A 187 -13.35 -32.65 -3.08
CA PRO A 187 -12.76 -33.59 -2.14
C PRO A 187 -11.51 -34.22 -2.71
N ALA A 188 -10.53 -34.49 -1.85
CA ALA A 188 -9.27 -35.11 -2.22
C ALA A 188 -8.68 -35.88 -1.04
N GLU A 189 -7.85 -36.89 -1.34
CA GLU A 189 -7.17 -37.72 -0.38
C GLU A 189 -5.65 -37.59 -0.52
N MET A 190 -4.94 -37.56 0.60
CA MET A 190 -3.47 -37.63 0.63
C MET A 190 -3.00 -39.06 0.85
N TRP A 191 -2.08 -39.50 0.00
CA TRP A 191 -1.40 -40.80 0.12
C TRP A 191 0.11 -40.61 0.20
N PHE A 192 0.76 -41.34 1.10
CA PHE A 192 2.22 -41.34 1.18
C PHE A 192 2.83 -42.08 -0.03
N ILE A 193 3.88 -41.51 -0.57
CA ILE A 193 4.70 -42.22 -1.59
C ILE A 193 5.45 -43.32 -0.87
N GLN A 194 5.19 -44.57 -1.24
CA GLN A 194 5.93 -45.74 -0.75
C GLN A 194 7.30 -45.83 -1.39
#